data_6455216e139de82e37b05afe64013158
#
_entry.id   6455216e139de82e37b05afe64013158
#
_cell.length_a   1.000
_cell.length_b   1.000
_cell.length_c   1.000
_cell.angle_alpha   90.00
_cell.angle_beta   90.00
_cell.angle_gamma   90.00
#
_symmetry.space_group_name_H-M   'P 1'
#
loop_
_entity.id
_entity.type
_entity.pdbx_description
1 polymer ?
#
loop_
_entity_poly.entity_id
_entity_poly.type
_entity_poly.pdbx_seq_one_letter_code
_entity_poly.pdbx_strand_id
1 'polypeptide(L)'
;MAAFFQSAVRNTIIFSTALFSAFTFAQGKLAIVIDDIGYHPKEDAEVLAMPKEVSVAIIPAAPYAKIRNQEAKAQNHDILIHMPMQPVSNIKIEEGGLTLGLSEAQVNERVKKAKAIVPNAIGMNNHMGSAATADTTLMTYLMTALREQHLFFLDSRTIGKSVAGKIAKEQGVRVLDRHVFLDDSDNLADIQRQFQSAIQYARKHGTAIAIGHPRPNTVAVLKSGIKNLPDDIQLVSMGSLWRNEKILPPKPFILIFNDIPAPTSVAPFEPIPLLRGVPR
;
A
#
# COMPACT_ATOMS: atom_id res chain seq x y z
N MET A 1 51.13 48.14 54.32
CA MET A 1 50.46 46.82 54.31
C MET A 1 49.33 46.92 53.33
N ALA A 2 49.52 46.40 52.15
CA ALA A 2 48.51 46.41 51.04
C ALA A 2 47.90 45.02 50.93
N ALA A 3 46.59 44.94 51.15
CA ALA A 3 45.82 43.70 50.97
C ALA A 3 45.30 43.61 49.51
N PHE A 4 45.76 42.59 48.79
CA PHE A 4 45.24 42.26 47.49
C PHE A 4 43.88 41.56 47.58
N PHE A 5 42.84 42.15 46.98
CA PHE A 5 41.56 41.46 46.71
C PHE A 5 41.63 40.83 45.32
N GLN A 6 41.68 39.52 45.25
CA GLN A 6 41.45 38.76 44.00
C GLN A 6 39.95 38.52 43.83
N SER A 7 39.39 39.14 42.81
CA SER A 7 38.02 38.88 42.36
C SER A 7 38.02 37.68 41.41
N ALA A 8 37.42 36.58 41.88
CA ALA A 8 37.17 35.41 41.03
C ALA A 8 35.90 35.63 40.17
N VAL A 9 36.08 35.86 38.91
CA VAL A 9 34.97 35.87 37.92
C VAL A 9 34.58 34.42 37.62
N ARG A 10 33.42 33.99 38.11
CA ARG A 10 32.79 32.71 37.77
C ARG A 10 32.10 32.87 36.42
N ASN A 11 32.69 32.31 35.38
CA ASN A 11 32.02 32.14 34.10
C ASN A 11 30.93 31.07 34.22
N THR A 12 29.67 31.47 34.28
CA THR A 12 28.52 30.58 34.22
C THR A 12 28.20 30.37 32.74
N ILE A 13 28.59 29.21 32.19
CA ILE A 13 28.20 28.79 30.85
C ILE A 13 26.75 28.29 30.93
N ILE A 14 25.81 29.08 30.44
CA ILE A 14 24.41 28.68 30.29
C ILE A 14 24.31 27.80 29.04
N PHE A 15 24.22 26.49 29.23
CA PHE A 15 23.86 25.56 28.17
C PHE A 15 22.35 25.73 27.87
N SER A 16 22.07 26.47 26.82
CA SER A 16 20.70 26.56 26.27
C SER A 16 20.37 25.28 25.52
N THR A 17 19.76 24.29 26.18
CA THR A 17 19.21 23.12 25.54
C THR A 17 17.96 23.54 24.77
N ALA A 18 18.11 23.78 23.47
CA ALA A 18 16.98 23.93 22.57
C ALA A 18 16.26 22.57 22.51
N LEU A 19 15.14 22.43 23.21
CA LEU A 19 14.19 21.34 23.01
C LEU A 19 13.55 21.49 21.62
N PHE A 20 14.11 20.80 20.63
CA PHE A 20 13.42 20.56 19.38
C PHE A 20 12.26 19.60 19.67
N SER A 21 11.08 20.14 19.91
CA SER A 21 9.84 19.37 19.86
C SER A 21 9.68 18.87 18.43
N ALA A 22 10.03 17.61 18.18
CA ALA A 22 9.68 16.94 16.95
C ALA A 22 8.14 16.87 16.91
N PHE A 23 7.51 17.77 16.17
CA PHE A 23 6.11 17.65 15.83
C PHE A 23 5.97 16.39 14.96
N THR A 24 5.60 15.28 15.57
CA THR A 24 5.12 14.10 14.85
C THR A 24 3.77 14.46 14.26
N PHE A 25 3.77 15.01 13.05
CA PHE A 25 2.54 15.08 12.27
C PHE A 25 2.01 13.65 12.11
N ALA A 26 0.74 13.44 12.42
CA ALA A 26 0.10 12.17 12.15
C ALA A 26 0.21 11.90 10.64
N GLN A 27 1.03 10.92 10.27
CA GLN A 27 1.32 10.61 8.88
C GLN A 27 0.12 9.90 8.26
N GLY A 28 -0.44 10.46 7.17
CA GLY A 28 -1.50 9.81 6.40
C GLY A 28 -0.97 8.56 5.70
N LYS A 29 -1.72 7.45 5.75
CA LYS A 29 -1.37 6.18 5.09
C LYS A 29 -2.07 6.08 3.75
N LEU A 30 -1.30 5.86 2.69
CA LEU A 30 -1.83 5.59 1.35
C LEU A 30 -1.50 4.15 0.96
N ALA A 31 -2.51 3.32 0.77
CA ALA A 31 -2.37 2.00 0.17
C ALA A 31 -2.87 2.05 -1.28
N ILE A 32 -2.12 1.44 -2.18
CA ILE A 32 -2.45 1.35 -3.61
C ILE A 32 -2.56 -0.11 -3.98
N VAL A 33 -3.65 -0.46 -4.66
CA VAL A 33 -3.86 -1.79 -5.23
C VAL A 33 -4.03 -1.64 -6.74
N ILE A 34 -3.33 -2.46 -7.52
CA ILE A 34 -3.51 -2.53 -8.96
C ILE A 34 -4.24 -3.82 -9.28
N ASP A 35 -5.46 -3.68 -9.75
CA ASP A 35 -6.36 -4.76 -10.16
C ASP A 35 -6.02 -5.28 -11.57
N ASP A 36 -6.72 -6.29 -12.06
CA ASP A 36 -6.63 -6.88 -13.40
C ASP A 36 -5.24 -7.40 -13.80
N ILE A 37 -4.36 -7.69 -12.85
CA ILE A 37 -3.03 -8.25 -13.13
C ILE A 37 -3.17 -9.67 -13.72
N GLY A 38 -2.42 -9.90 -14.78
CA GLY A 38 -2.34 -11.19 -15.49
C GLY A 38 -2.77 -11.17 -16.92
N TYR A 39 -3.23 -10.03 -17.45
CA TYR A 39 -3.63 -9.87 -18.87
C TYR A 39 -2.68 -9.00 -19.70
N HIS A 40 -1.95 -8.09 -19.07
CA HIS A 40 -1.16 -7.06 -19.74
C HIS A 40 0.34 -7.23 -19.43
N PRO A 41 1.07 -8.14 -20.12
CA PRO A 41 2.43 -8.53 -19.75
C PRO A 41 3.40 -7.36 -19.54
N LYS A 42 3.29 -6.31 -20.36
CA LYS A 42 4.15 -5.12 -20.28
C LYS A 42 3.80 -4.27 -19.07
N GLU A 43 2.54 -3.87 -18.97
CA GLU A 43 2.06 -3.00 -17.89
C GLU A 43 2.11 -3.72 -16.53
N ASP A 44 1.81 -5.02 -16.48
CA ASP A 44 1.98 -5.84 -15.28
C ASP A 44 3.44 -5.81 -14.79
N ALA A 45 4.41 -5.99 -15.70
CA ALA A 45 5.83 -5.94 -15.35
C ALA A 45 6.24 -4.55 -14.85
N GLU A 46 5.67 -3.48 -15.43
CA GLU A 46 5.91 -2.11 -14.98
C GLU A 46 5.32 -1.84 -13.58
N VAL A 47 4.16 -2.42 -13.27
CA VAL A 47 3.56 -2.37 -11.93
C VAL A 47 4.42 -3.12 -10.92
N LEU A 48 4.86 -4.34 -11.27
CA LEU A 48 5.72 -5.14 -10.40
C LEU A 48 7.10 -4.49 -10.14
N ALA A 49 7.57 -3.59 -11.01
CA ALA A 49 8.79 -2.82 -10.78
C ALA A 49 8.59 -1.60 -9.85
N MET A 50 7.37 -1.33 -9.37
CA MET A 50 7.09 -0.28 -8.38
C MET A 50 7.52 -0.71 -6.97
N PRO A 51 7.53 0.19 -5.97
CA PRO A 51 7.79 -0.17 -4.58
C PRO A 51 6.88 -1.30 -4.10
N LYS A 52 7.42 -2.23 -3.31
CA LYS A 52 6.71 -3.41 -2.78
C LYS A 52 5.44 -3.09 -1.98
N GLU A 53 5.31 -1.86 -1.53
CA GLU A 53 4.12 -1.34 -0.85
C GLU A 53 2.91 -1.22 -1.79
N VAL A 54 3.12 -1.15 -3.12
CA VAL A 54 2.04 -1.27 -4.10
C VAL A 54 1.58 -2.72 -4.12
N SER A 55 0.34 -2.96 -3.74
CA SER A 55 -0.25 -4.30 -3.75
C SER A 55 -0.83 -4.62 -5.12
N VAL A 56 -0.88 -5.89 -5.48
CA VAL A 56 -1.38 -6.34 -6.78
C VAL A 56 -2.51 -7.35 -6.61
N ALA A 57 -3.55 -7.23 -7.42
CA ALA A 57 -4.68 -8.15 -7.42
C ALA A 57 -4.74 -8.90 -8.76
N ILE A 58 -4.60 -10.22 -8.69
CA ILE A 58 -4.42 -11.10 -9.86
C ILE A 58 -5.73 -11.80 -10.17
N ILE A 59 -6.20 -11.71 -11.42
CA ILE A 59 -7.36 -12.48 -11.90
C ILE A 59 -6.93 -13.94 -12.09
N PRO A 60 -7.53 -14.92 -11.38
CA PRO A 60 -7.12 -16.33 -11.49
C PRO A 60 -7.26 -16.92 -12.90
N ALA A 61 -8.25 -16.47 -13.66
CA ALA A 61 -8.50 -16.91 -15.03
C ALA A 61 -7.55 -16.27 -16.07
N ALA A 62 -6.76 -15.28 -15.68
CA ALA A 62 -5.86 -14.59 -16.59
C ALA A 62 -4.72 -15.51 -17.07
N PRO A 63 -4.26 -15.39 -18.33
CA PRO A 63 -3.26 -16.29 -18.91
C PRO A 63 -1.92 -16.26 -18.18
N TYR A 64 -1.57 -15.14 -17.58
CA TYR A 64 -0.30 -14.96 -16.87
C TYR A 64 -0.45 -15.03 -15.34
N ALA A 65 -1.60 -15.42 -14.77
CA ALA A 65 -1.88 -15.40 -13.35
C ALA A 65 -0.80 -16.09 -12.50
N LYS A 66 -0.42 -17.31 -12.87
CA LYS A 66 0.58 -18.10 -12.11
C LYS A 66 1.96 -17.45 -12.12
N ILE A 67 2.43 -16.97 -13.27
CA ILE A 67 3.76 -16.35 -13.38
C ILE A 67 3.77 -15.00 -12.65
N ARG A 68 2.70 -14.20 -12.76
CA ARG A 68 2.58 -12.93 -12.03
C ARG A 68 2.54 -13.12 -10.52
N ASN A 69 1.89 -14.20 -10.05
CA ASN A 69 1.94 -14.55 -8.63
C ASN A 69 3.37 -14.86 -8.15
N GLN A 70 4.17 -15.58 -8.95
CA GLN A 70 5.56 -15.88 -8.61
C GLN A 70 6.44 -14.64 -8.61
N GLU A 71 6.32 -13.79 -9.64
CA GLU A 71 7.10 -12.56 -9.79
C GLU A 71 6.75 -11.55 -8.69
N ALA A 72 5.46 -11.33 -8.41
CA ALA A 72 5.00 -10.45 -7.33
C ALA A 72 5.53 -10.93 -5.96
N LYS A 73 5.49 -12.24 -5.71
CA LYS A 73 6.06 -12.83 -4.49
C LYS A 73 7.56 -12.62 -4.39
N ALA A 74 8.30 -12.82 -5.49
CA ALA A 74 9.75 -12.62 -5.53
C ALA A 74 10.14 -11.17 -5.23
N GLN A 75 9.30 -10.22 -5.63
CA GLN A 75 9.50 -8.78 -5.39
C GLN A 75 8.86 -8.29 -4.08
N ASN A 76 8.29 -9.20 -3.26
CA ASN A 76 7.68 -8.94 -1.96
C ASN A 76 6.46 -8.02 -2.00
N HIS A 77 5.72 -7.97 -3.12
CA HIS A 77 4.41 -7.33 -3.15
C HIS A 77 3.38 -8.13 -2.35
N ASP A 78 2.46 -7.44 -1.70
CA ASP A 78 1.25 -8.06 -1.20
C ASP A 78 0.33 -8.42 -2.37
N ILE A 79 -0.16 -9.66 -2.37
CA ILE A 79 -0.93 -10.22 -3.47
C ILE A 79 -2.37 -10.48 -3.00
N LEU A 80 -3.34 -10.05 -3.81
CA LEU A 80 -4.75 -10.37 -3.65
C LEU A 80 -5.22 -11.25 -4.83
N ILE A 81 -6.26 -12.03 -4.58
CA ILE A 81 -7.05 -12.66 -5.64
C ILE A 81 -8.06 -11.63 -6.13
N HIS A 82 -7.98 -11.24 -7.41
CA HIS A 82 -9.00 -10.41 -8.04
C HIS A 82 -10.10 -11.30 -8.59
N MET A 83 -11.11 -11.56 -7.76
CA MET A 83 -12.12 -12.58 -8.03
C MET A 83 -13.21 -12.05 -8.95
N PRO A 84 -13.41 -12.64 -10.15
CA PRO A 84 -14.54 -12.28 -10.99
C PRO A 84 -15.87 -12.55 -10.29
N MET A 85 -16.73 -11.54 -10.24
CA MET A 85 -18.02 -11.61 -9.57
C MET A 85 -19.13 -10.99 -10.43
N GLN A 86 -20.33 -11.55 -10.35
CA GLN A 86 -21.45 -11.12 -11.17
C GLN A 86 -21.77 -9.64 -10.98
N PRO A 87 -21.75 -8.84 -12.08
CA PRO A 87 -22.25 -7.46 -12.07
C PRO A 87 -23.78 -7.42 -12.23
N VAL A 88 -24.37 -6.26 -12.01
CA VAL A 88 -25.79 -5.99 -12.33
C VAL A 88 -26.03 -6.00 -13.84
N SER A 89 -25.03 -5.62 -14.63
CA SER A 89 -25.09 -5.67 -16.09
C SER A 89 -24.99 -7.11 -16.61
N ASN A 90 -25.46 -7.36 -17.85
CA ASN A 90 -25.37 -8.68 -18.48
C ASN A 90 -23.97 -8.99 -19.05
N ILE A 91 -22.92 -8.44 -18.46
CA ILE A 91 -21.53 -8.73 -18.87
C ILE A 91 -21.17 -10.12 -18.34
N LYS A 92 -20.67 -10.97 -19.24
CA LYS A 92 -20.15 -12.29 -18.87
C LYS A 92 -18.85 -12.11 -18.08
N ILE A 93 -18.78 -12.76 -16.92
CA ILE A 93 -17.56 -12.82 -16.12
C ILE A 93 -16.68 -14.00 -16.55
N GLU A 94 -15.43 -13.96 -16.15
CA GLU A 94 -14.44 -15.00 -16.44
C GLU A 94 -14.84 -16.34 -15.79
N GLU A 95 -14.29 -17.41 -16.32
CA GLU A 95 -14.50 -18.76 -15.81
C GLU A 95 -14.08 -18.89 -14.33
N GLY A 96 -14.86 -19.61 -13.55
CA GLY A 96 -14.63 -19.78 -12.12
C GLY A 96 -15.09 -18.60 -11.27
N GLY A 97 -15.65 -17.54 -11.87
CA GLY A 97 -16.16 -16.37 -11.15
C GLY A 97 -17.42 -16.69 -10.31
N LEU A 98 -17.74 -15.81 -9.34
CA LEU A 98 -18.84 -15.97 -8.41
C LEU A 98 -20.12 -15.34 -8.97
N THR A 99 -21.18 -16.17 -9.11
CA THR A 99 -22.50 -15.76 -9.60
C THR A 99 -23.57 -15.98 -8.54
N LEU A 100 -24.66 -15.27 -8.66
CA LEU A 100 -25.85 -15.52 -7.82
C LEU A 100 -26.34 -16.95 -8.03
N GLY A 101 -26.95 -17.54 -6.98
CA GLY A 101 -27.51 -18.88 -7.02
C GLY A 101 -26.49 -20.02 -6.84
N LEU A 102 -25.20 -19.73 -6.69
CA LEU A 102 -24.22 -20.75 -6.28
C LEU A 102 -24.52 -21.26 -4.87
N SER A 103 -24.35 -22.57 -4.65
CA SER A 103 -24.35 -23.15 -3.31
C SER A 103 -23.07 -22.80 -2.55
N GLU A 104 -23.11 -22.94 -1.22
CA GLU A 104 -21.94 -22.73 -0.37
C GLU A 104 -20.74 -23.59 -0.79
N ALA A 105 -20.99 -24.88 -1.09
CA ALA A 105 -19.97 -25.80 -1.58
C ALA A 105 -19.32 -25.34 -2.88
N GLN A 106 -20.11 -24.79 -3.81
CA GLN A 106 -19.60 -24.27 -5.09
C GLN A 106 -18.78 -23.00 -4.87
N VAL A 107 -19.19 -22.11 -3.99
CA VAL A 107 -18.43 -20.90 -3.64
C VAL A 107 -17.08 -21.29 -3.01
N ASN A 108 -17.10 -22.19 -2.04
CA ASN A 108 -15.89 -22.68 -1.37
C ASN A 108 -14.92 -23.34 -2.38
N GLU A 109 -15.43 -24.18 -3.28
CA GLU A 109 -14.63 -24.80 -4.33
C GLU A 109 -13.95 -23.74 -5.25
N ARG A 110 -14.71 -22.73 -5.69
CA ARG A 110 -14.17 -21.66 -6.54
C ARG A 110 -13.11 -20.83 -5.83
N VAL A 111 -13.33 -20.50 -4.55
CA VAL A 111 -12.30 -19.81 -3.73
C VAL A 111 -11.05 -20.65 -3.57
N LYS A 112 -11.18 -21.95 -3.28
CA LYS A 112 -10.03 -22.88 -3.18
C LYS A 112 -9.26 -23.00 -4.50
N LYS A 113 -9.96 -23.11 -5.63
CA LYS A 113 -9.33 -23.13 -6.96
C LYS A 113 -8.58 -21.83 -7.25
N ALA A 114 -9.20 -20.68 -6.97
CA ALA A 114 -8.56 -19.38 -7.13
C ALA A 114 -7.29 -19.27 -6.27
N LYS A 115 -7.37 -19.70 -5.01
CA LYS A 115 -6.22 -19.73 -4.08
C LYS A 115 -5.11 -20.70 -4.55
N ALA A 116 -5.45 -21.80 -5.18
CA ALA A 116 -4.47 -22.72 -5.75
C ALA A 116 -3.72 -22.12 -6.96
N ILE A 117 -4.35 -21.23 -7.71
CA ILE A 117 -3.72 -20.51 -8.83
C ILE A 117 -2.87 -19.33 -8.33
N VAL A 118 -3.35 -18.63 -7.28
CA VAL A 118 -2.66 -17.48 -6.67
C VAL A 118 -2.31 -17.82 -5.21
N PRO A 119 -1.38 -18.77 -4.97
CA PRO A 119 -1.15 -19.34 -3.64
C PRO A 119 -0.57 -18.34 -2.63
N ASN A 120 0.09 -17.28 -3.09
CA ASN A 120 0.68 -16.28 -2.22
C ASN A 120 -0.28 -15.13 -1.84
N ALA A 121 -1.55 -15.20 -2.29
CA ALA A 121 -2.53 -14.18 -1.92
C ALA A 121 -2.80 -14.16 -0.41
N ILE A 122 -2.87 -12.95 0.16
CA ILE A 122 -3.21 -12.68 1.55
C ILE A 122 -4.65 -12.16 1.72
N GLY A 123 -5.31 -11.82 0.63
CA GLY A 123 -6.68 -11.33 0.59
C GLY A 123 -7.32 -11.56 -0.77
N MET A 124 -8.55 -11.13 -0.89
CA MET A 124 -9.35 -11.17 -2.10
C MET A 124 -10.10 -9.86 -2.28
N ASN A 125 -10.26 -9.39 -3.51
CA ASN A 125 -11.19 -8.31 -3.85
C ASN A 125 -12.06 -8.69 -5.05
N ASN A 126 -13.12 -7.94 -5.27
CA ASN A 126 -14.06 -8.21 -6.35
C ASN A 126 -13.64 -7.52 -7.64
N HIS A 127 -13.46 -8.31 -8.73
CA HIS A 127 -13.52 -7.85 -10.10
C HIS A 127 -15.00 -7.71 -10.51
N MET A 128 -15.42 -6.50 -10.95
CA MET A 128 -16.85 -6.17 -11.11
C MET A 128 -17.64 -6.43 -9.80
N GLY A 129 -18.67 -7.26 -9.84
CA GLY A 129 -19.34 -7.79 -8.65
C GLY A 129 -20.44 -6.91 -8.08
N SER A 130 -20.99 -5.95 -8.83
CA SER A 130 -22.04 -5.06 -8.32
C SER A 130 -23.35 -5.77 -7.92
N ALA A 131 -23.70 -6.93 -8.52
CA ALA A 131 -24.79 -7.77 -8.07
C ALA A 131 -24.33 -8.69 -6.93
N ALA A 132 -23.16 -9.31 -7.07
CA ALA A 132 -22.66 -10.29 -6.12
C ALA A 132 -22.41 -9.68 -4.72
N THR A 133 -21.78 -8.50 -4.64
CA THR A 133 -21.49 -7.82 -3.38
C THR A 133 -22.74 -7.26 -2.69
N ALA A 134 -23.88 -7.16 -3.40
CA ALA A 134 -25.16 -6.77 -2.85
C ALA A 134 -26.01 -7.98 -2.39
N ASP A 135 -25.60 -9.21 -2.72
CA ASP A 135 -26.34 -10.44 -2.36
C ASP A 135 -25.85 -10.99 -1.01
N THR A 136 -26.73 -11.02 -0.03
CA THR A 136 -26.42 -11.46 1.33
C THR A 136 -26.01 -12.94 1.37
N THR A 137 -26.68 -13.80 0.61
CA THR A 137 -26.43 -15.25 0.62
C THR A 137 -25.05 -15.55 0.04
N LEU A 138 -24.75 -15.02 -1.14
CA LEU A 138 -23.46 -15.21 -1.79
C LEU A 138 -22.31 -14.64 -0.94
N MET A 139 -22.49 -13.44 -0.38
CA MET A 139 -21.47 -12.83 0.48
C MET A 139 -21.25 -13.60 1.78
N THR A 140 -22.31 -14.21 2.36
CA THR A 140 -22.15 -15.10 3.53
C THR A 140 -21.29 -16.31 3.19
N TYR A 141 -21.57 -17.00 2.09
CA TYR A 141 -20.77 -18.14 1.64
C TYR A 141 -19.33 -17.74 1.31
N LEU A 142 -19.15 -16.59 0.64
CA LEU A 142 -17.84 -16.08 0.35
C LEU A 142 -17.02 -15.77 1.62
N MET A 143 -17.60 -15.07 2.59
CA MET A 143 -16.89 -14.73 3.83
C MET A 143 -16.54 -15.99 4.64
N THR A 144 -17.41 -17.01 4.65
CA THR A 144 -17.09 -18.32 5.23
C THR A 144 -15.87 -18.94 4.55
N ALA A 145 -15.87 -18.99 3.22
CA ALA A 145 -14.74 -19.54 2.44
C ALA A 145 -13.42 -18.76 2.65
N LEU A 146 -13.50 -17.43 2.72
CA LEU A 146 -12.32 -16.58 2.98
C LEU A 146 -11.73 -16.82 4.37
N ARG A 147 -12.59 -16.96 5.39
CA ARG A 147 -12.16 -17.29 6.76
C ARG A 147 -11.40 -18.62 6.80
N GLU A 148 -11.92 -19.65 6.13
CA GLU A 148 -11.24 -20.96 6.03
C GLU A 148 -9.88 -20.89 5.34
N GLN A 149 -9.72 -19.98 4.39
CA GLN A 149 -8.46 -19.75 3.66
C GLN A 149 -7.55 -18.69 4.29
N HIS A 150 -7.93 -18.12 5.44
CA HIS A 150 -7.21 -17.03 6.12
C HIS A 150 -6.98 -15.81 5.24
N LEU A 151 -7.99 -15.47 4.42
CA LEU A 151 -7.96 -14.30 3.54
C LEU A 151 -8.82 -13.18 4.11
N PHE A 152 -8.35 -11.93 3.98
CA PHE A 152 -9.21 -10.76 4.19
C PHE A 152 -9.96 -10.43 2.90
N PHE A 153 -10.99 -9.59 3.01
CA PHE A 153 -11.71 -9.07 1.86
C PHE A 153 -11.47 -7.57 1.69
N LEU A 154 -11.18 -7.14 0.47
CA LEU A 154 -11.18 -5.73 0.06
C LEU A 154 -12.40 -5.51 -0.83
N ASP A 155 -13.39 -4.77 -0.34
CA ASP A 155 -14.53 -4.36 -1.15
C ASP A 155 -14.11 -3.26 -2.11
N SER A 156 -14.08 -3.56 -3.42
CA SER A 156 -13.81 -2.57 -4.47
C SER A 156 -14.92 -1.54 -4.63
N ARG A 157 -16.01 -1.65 -3.87
CA ARG A 157 -17.12 -0.69 -3.80
C ARG A 157 -17.68 -0.34 -5.16
N THR A 158 -17.95 -1.34 -5.98
CA THR A 158 -18.55 -1.21 -7.31
C THR A 158 -20.05 -0.87 -7.26
N ILE A 159 -20.64 -0.95 -6.08
CA ILE A 159 -22.02 -0.55 -5.81
C ILE A 159 -22.15 0.01 -4.39
N GLY A 160 -23.00 1.04 -4.22
CA GLY A 160 -23.26 1.62 -2.90
C GLY A 160 -24.03 0.71 -1.94
N LYS A 161 -24.75 -0.31 -2.46
CA LYS A 161 -25.55 -1.27 -1.69
C LYS A 161 -24.77 -2.53 -1.27
N SER A 162 -23.42 -2.53 -1.36
CA SER A 162 -22.62 -3.67 -0.92
C SER A 162 -22.93 -4.03 0.54
N VAL A 163 -23.12 -5.31 0.77
CA VAL A 163 -23.32 -5.90 2.12
C VAL A 163 -22.05 -6.51 2.69
N ALA A 164 -20.91 -6.42 1.95
CA ALA A 164 -19.64 -7.06 2.31
C ALA A 164 -19.20 -6.71 3.73
N GLY A 165 -19.21 -5.44 4.09
CA GLY A 165 -18.78 -4.98 5.43
C GLY A 165 -19.65 -5.55 6.56
N LYS A 166 -20.98 -5.60 6.36
CA LYS A 166 -21.91 -6.18 7.33
C LYS A 166 -21.65 -7.67 7.51
N ILE A 167 -21.64 -8.43 6.42
CA ILE A 167 -21.50 -9.88 6.45
C ILE A 167 -20.12 -10.30 6.94
N ALA A 168 -19.05 -9.59 6.53
CA ALA A 168 -17.72 -9.86 7.03
C ALA A 168 -17.62 -9.75 8.55
N LYS A 169 -18.22 -8.70 9.13
CA LYS A 169 -18.31 -8.55 10.59
C LYS A 169 -19.05 -9.71 11.25
N GLU A 170 -20.16 -10.15 10.69
CA GLU A 170 -20.94 -11.28 11.20
C GLU A 170 -20.18 -12.60 11.12
N GLN A 171 -19.35 -12.78 10.09
CA GLN A 171 -18.56 -13.99 9.85
C GLN A 171 -17.13 -13.94 10.46
N GLY A 172 -16.77 -12.86 11.15
CA GLY A 172 -15.45 -12.69 11.75
C GLY A 172 -14.31 -12.55 10.72
N VAL A 173 -14.62 -12.07 9.51
CA VAL A 173 -13.64 -11.76 8.46
C VAL A 173 -13.36 -10.27 8.49
N ARG A 174 -12.08 -9.90 8.39
CA ARG A 174 -11.72 -8.50 8.25
C ARG A 174 -12.00 -8.02 6.83
N VAL A 175 -12.74 -6.93 6.73
CA VAL A 175 -13.00 -6.22 5.47
C VAL A 175 -12.33 -4.86 5.48
N LEU A 176 -11.84 -4.48 4.31
CA LEU A 176 -11.34 -3.14 4.00
C LEU A 176 -12.13 -2.62 2.80
N ASP A 177 -12.34 -1.32 2.73
CA ASP A 177 -13.09 -0.68 1.65
C ASP A 177 -12.18 0.19 0.80
N ARG A 178 -12.39 0.22 -0.53
CA ARG A 178 -11.79 1.21 -1.41
C ARG A 178 -12.33 2.61 -1.10
N HIS A 179 -11.46 3.58 -1.03
CA HIS A 179 -11.82 4.98 -0.84
C HIS A 179 -11.78 5.77 -2.15
N VAL A 180 -10.79 5.50 -3.00
CA VAL A 180 -10.60 6.23 -4.27
C VAL A 180 -10.42 5.25 -5.42
N PHE A 181 -11.10 5.50 -6.55
CA PHE A 181 -10.86 4.83 -7.81
C PHE A 181 -9.97 5.73 -8.68
N LEU A 182 -8.80 5.23 -9.09
CA LEU A 182 -7.79 6.07 -9.73
C LEU A 182 -8.11 6.36 -11.20
N ASP A 183 -8.65 5.39 -11.91
CA ASP A 183 -8.70 5.36 -13.37
C ASP A 183 -10.06 4.90 -13.93
N ASP A 184 -11.14 5.40 -13.35
CA ASP A 184 -12.48 5.29 -13.94
C ASP A 184 -12.51 5.92 -15.34
N SER A 185 -11.78 7.01 -15.54
CA SER A 185 -11.42 7.60 -16.83
C SER A 185 -9.96 7.26 -17.15
N ASP A 186 -9.65 6.88 -18.40
CA ASP A 186 -8.26 6.67 -18.85
C ASP A 186 -7.52 7.98 -19.21
N ASN A 187 -8.09 9.14 -18.90
CA ASN A 187 -7.46 10.42 -19.13
C ASN A 187 -6.38 10.70 -18.08
N LEU A 188 -5.17 11.05 -18.53
CA LEU A 188 -4.02 11.30 -17.65
C LEU A 188 -4.31 12.34 -16.54
N ALA A 189 -4.98 13.45 -16.91
CA ALA A 189 -5.29 14.51 -15.95
C ALA A 189 -6.34 14.08 -14.92
N ASP A 190 -7.27 13.21 -15.31
CA ASP A 190 -8.27 12.65 -14.39
C ASP A 190 -7.59 11.72 -13.39
N ILE A 191 -6.72 10.84 -13.85
CA ILE A 191 -5.96 9.92 -12.98
C ILE A 191 -5.08 10.73 -12.01
N GLN A 192 -4.41 11.78 -12.49
CA GLN A 192 -3.63 12.67 -11.61
C GLN A 192 -4.51 13.31 -10.53
N ARG A 193 -5.71 13.81 -10.88
CA ARG A 193 -6.66 14.36 -9.90
C ARG A 193 -7.10 13.31 -8.88
N GLN A 194 -7.38 12.08 -9.31
CA GLN A 194 -7.77 11.01 -8.40
C GLN A 194 -6.62 10.60 -7.48
N PHE A 195 -5.39 10.57 -7.97
CA PHE A 195 -4.22 10.33 -7.12
C PHE A 195 -4.07 11.42 -6.05
N GLN A 196 -4.23 12.69 -6.41
CA GLN A 196 -4.24 13.78 -5.43
C GLN A 196 -5.42 13.69 -4.45
N SER A 197 -6.59 13.24 -4.92
CA SER A 197 -7.75 13.00 -4.06
C SER A 197 -7.46 11.90 -3.03
N ALA A 198 -6.74 10.84 -3.40
CA ALA A 198 -6.31 9.79 -2.47
C ALA A 198 -5.36 10.33 -1.39
N ILE A 199 -4.42 11.20 -1.76
CA ILE A 199 -3.52 11.88 -0.82
C ILE A 199 -4.33 12.75 0.17
N GLN A 200 -5.25 13.57 -0.33
CA GLN A 200 -6.10 14.41 0.53
C GLN A 200 -7.00 13.58 1.44
N TYR A 201 -7.53 12.45 0.93
CA TYR A 201 -8.32 11.54 1.73
C TYR A 201 -7.49 10.94 2.88
N ALA A 202 -6.25 10.50 2.59
CA ALA A 202 -5.33 9.99 3.60
C ALA A 202 -5.02 11.03 4.69
N ARG A 203 -4.77 12.29 4.31
CA ARG A 203 -4.57 13.40 5.24
C ARG A 203 -5.76 13.62 6.15
N LYS A 204 -6.95 13.63 5.58
CA LYS A 204 -8.20 13.93 6.30
C LYS A 204 -8.63 12.78 7.23
N HIS A 205 -8.45 11.52 6.78
CA HIS A 205 -9.03 10.35 7.44
C HIS A 205 -7.98 9.40 8.03
N GLY A 206 -6.68 9.77 7.90
CA GLY A 206 -5.56 8.96 8.39
C GLY A 206 -5.17 7.81 7.47
N THR A 207 -6.09 7.30 6.63
CA THR A 207 -5.82 6.19 5.71
C THR A 207 -6.65 6.34 4.44
N ALA A 208 -6.03 6.14 3.28
CA ALA A 208 -6.70 5.97 1.99
C ALA A 208 -6.32 4.62 1.37
N ILE A 209 -7.29 3.95 0.74
CA ILE A 209 -7.08 2.80 -0.13
C ILE A 209 -7.52 3.23 -1.53
N ALA A 210 -6.58 3.25 -2.46
CA ALA A 210 -6.80 3.60 -3.85
C ALA A 210 -6.66 2.36 -4.73
N ILE A 211 -7.58 2.17 -5.67
CA ILE A 211 -7.55 1.09 -6.67
C ILE A 211 -7.39 1.68 -8.05
N GLY A 212 -6.53 1.10 -8.85
CA GLY A 212 -6.35 1.36 -10.28
C GLY A 212 -6.04 0.09 -11.06
N HIS A 213 -5.80 0.21 -12.37
CA HIS A 213 -5.57 -0.91 -13.29
C HIS A 213 -4.23 -0.73 -14.02
N PRO A 214 -3.66 -1.80 -14.63
CA PRO A 214 -2.39 -1.75 -15.33
C PRO A 214 -2.56 -1.11 -16.73
N ARG A 215 -2.96 0.16 -16.73
CA ARG A 215 -3.11 0.99 -17.94
C ARG A 215 -1.89 1.91 -18.09
N PRO A 216 -1.43 2.22 -19.31
CA PRO A 216 -0.25 3.06 -19.50
C PRO A 216 -0.28 4.38 -18.74
N ASN A 217 -1.43 5.09 -18.74
CA ASN A 217 -1.58 6.36 -18.05
C ASN A 217 -1.58 6.19 -16.53
N THR A 218 -2.22 5.16 -15.98
CA THR A 218 -2.20 4.85 -14.55
C THR A 218 -0.78 4.53 -14.09
N VAL A 219 -0.06 3.69 -14.83
CA VAL A 219 1.34 3.35 -14.56
C VAL A 219 2.22 4.60 -14.56
N ALA A 220 2.05 5.49 -15.55
CA ALA A 220 2.82 6.73 -15.64
C ALA A 220 2.57 7.67 -14.45
N VAL A 221 1.29 7.87 -14.06
CA VAL A 221 0.93 8.70 -12.91
C VAL A 221 1.48 8.12 -11.62
N LEU A 222 1.36 6.81 -11.41
CA LEU A 222 1.84 6.16 -10.19
C LEU A 222 3.36 6.20 -10.06
N LYS A 223 4.12 5.92 -11.13
CA LYS A 223 5.59 6.02 -11.12
C LYS A 223 6.06 7.41 -10.71
N SER A 224 5.45 8.46 -11.26
CA SER A 224 5.77 9.84 -10.90
C SER A 224 5.26 10.21 -9.52
N GLY A 225 4.00 9.89 -9.21
CA GLY A 225 3.33 10.29 -7.98
C GLY A 225 3.90 9.64 -6.74
N ILE A 226 4.24 8.35 -6.80
CA ILE A 226 4.84 7.62 -5.67
C ILE A 226 6.23 8.17 -5.36
N LYS A 227 7.03 8.48 -6.38
CA LYS A 227 8.37 9.08 -6.20
C LYS A 227 8.31 10.46 -5.53
N ASN A 228 7.22 11.19 -5.73
CA ASN A 228 7.03 12.55 -5.25
C ASN A 228 5.93 12.64 -4.18
N LEU A 229 5.72 11.56 -3.40
CA LEU A 229 4.78 11.61 -2.28
C LEU A 229 5.22 12.67 -1.28
N PRO A 230 4.28 13.47 -0.74
CA PRO A 230 4.58 14.42 0.33
C PRO A 230 5.07 13.70 1.61
N ASP A 231 5.93 14.36 2.38
CA ASP A 231 6.53 13.81 3.60
C ASP A 231 5.50 13.41 4.68
N ASP A 232 4.32 14.00 4.64
CA ASP A 232 3.20 13.70 5.53
C ASP A 232 2.34 12.50 5.07
N ILE A 233 2.70 11.85 3.95
CA ILE A 233 2.02 10.67 3.42
C ILE A 233 2.97 9.48 3.34
N GLN A 234 2.59 8.39 3.97
CA GLN A 234 3.33 7.14 3.92
C GLN A 234 2.65 6.15 2.97
N LEU A 235 3.39 5.66 1.96
CA LEU A 235 2.95 4.50 1.17
C LEU A 235 3.02 3.25 2.03
N VAL A 236 1.92 2.48 2.08
CA VAL A 236 1.79 1.28 2.92
C VAL A 236 1.18 0.14 2.12
N SER A 237 1.53 -1.09 2.46
CA SER A 237 0.95 -2.26 1.81
C SER A 237 -0.42 -2.63 2.39
N MET A 238 -1.23 -3.35 1.60
CA MET A 238 -2.54 -3.85 2.05
C MET A 238 -2.41 -4.80 3.24
N GLY A 239 -1.38 -5.64 3.25
CA GLY A 239 -1.13 -6.56 4.36
C GLY A 239 -0.83 -5.84 5.67
N SER A 240 -0.13 -4.70 5.64
CA SER A 240 0.12 -3.90 6.83
C SER A 240 -1.17 -3.29 7.39
N LEU A 241 -2.07 -2.82 6.53
CA LEU A 241 -3.39 -2.33 6.94
C LEU A 241 -4.27 -3.47 7.47
N TRP A 242 -4.23 -4.63 6.81
CA TRP A 242 -4.96 -5.80 7.26
C TRP A 242 -4.52 -6.28 8.64
N ARG A 243 -3.21 -6.38 8.89
CA ARG A 243 -2.66 -6.76 10.20
C ARG A 243 -2.75 -5.66 11.24
N ASN A 244 -3.16 -4.45 10.85
CA ASN A 244 -3.17 -3.26 11.70
C ASN A 244 -1.79 -2.95 12.31
N GLU A 245 -0.75 -3.16 11.51
CA GLU A 245 0.62 -2.93 11.94
C GLU A 245 0.89 -1.45 12.20
N LYS A 246 1.63 -1.19 13.26
CA LYS A 246 2.20 0.14 13.49
C LYS A 246 3.42 0.28 12.58
N ILE A 247 3.25 1.01 11.47
CA ILE A 247 4.34 1.29 10.55
C ILE A 247 5.18 2.40 11.17
N LEU A 248 6.42 2.09 11.47
CA LEU A 248 7.39 3.07 11.96
C LEU A 248 8.06 3.71 10.74
N PRO A 249 8.24 5.04 10.73
CA PRO A 249 9.07 5.68 9.71
C PRO A 249 10.49 5.10 9.77
N PRO A 250 11.21 5.06 8.66
CA PRO A 250 12.59 4.62 8.66
C PRO A 250 13.38 5.44 9.68
N LYS A 251 14.12 4.75 10.55
CA LYS A 251 14.97 5.45 11.53
C LYS A 251 16.01 6.24 10.75
N PRO A 252 16.23 7.52 11.11
CA PRO A 252 17.31 8.27 10.51
C PRO A 252 18.62 7.54 10.77
N PHE A 253 19.42 7.37 9.71
CA PHE A 253 20.73 6.78 9.82
C PHE A 253 21.67 7.85 10.38
N ILE A 254 22.06 7.75 11.66
CA ILE A 254 22.97 8.68 12.31
C ILE A 254 24.33 8.01 12.34
N LEU A 255 25.29 8.55 11.58
CA LEU A 255 26.69 8.21 11.71
C LEU A 255 27.28 9.01 12.88
N ILE A 256 27.59 8.31 13.97
CA ILE A 256 28.33 8.90 15.07
C ILE A 256 29.81 8.55 14.84
N PHE A 257 30.62 9.56 14.55
CA PHE A 257 32.06 9.41 14.51
C PHE A 257 32.58 9.56 15.93
N ASN A 258 33.06 8.49 16.53
CA ASN A 258 33.64 8.51 17.87
C ASN A 258 35.08 8.99 17.88
N ASP A 259 35.73 9.04 16.72
CA ASP A 259 37.10 9.49 16.57
C ASP A 259 37.16 10.89 15.95
N ILE A 260 38.13 11.67 16.37
CA ILE A 260 38.43 12.95 15.72
C ILE A 260 38.78 12.65 14.25
N PRO A 261 38.08 13.27 13.30
CA PRO A 261 38.37 13.03 11.88
C PRO A 261 39.84 13.28 11.62
N ALA A 262 40.48 12.38 10.89
CA ALA A 262 41.83 12.60 10.43
C ALA A 262 41.93 13.96 9.71
N PRO A 263 43.07 14.66 9.79
CA PRO A 263 43.25 15.94 9.14
C PRO A 263 42.79 15.87 7.67
N THR A 264 41.90 16.75 7.27
CA THR A 264 41.29 16.75 5.92
C THR A 264 42.17 17.49 4.92
N SER A 265 43.36 17.96 5.34
CA SER A 265 44.33 18.63 4.48
C SER A 265 45.69 17.94 4.55
N VAL A 266 46.32 17.71 3.42
CA VAL A 266 47.72 17.26 3.26
C VAL A 266 48.54 18.41 2.66
N ALA A 267 49.81 18.45 2.98
CA ALA A 267 50.70 19.45 2.41
C ALA A 267 51.05 19.10 0.95
N PRO A 268 50.98 20.07 -0.03
CA PRO A 268 50.37 21.38 0.16
C PRO A 268 48.90 21.30 0.44
N PHE A 269 48.38 22.14 1.34
CA PHE A 269 47.01 22.09 1.89
C PHE A 269 45.95 22.18 0.82
N GLU A 270 45.57 21.02 0.25
CA GLU A 270 44.39 20.89 -0.59
C GLU A 270 43.17 20.56 0.28
N PRO A 271 42.05 21.31 0.15
CA PRO A 271 40.86 21.02 0.93
C PRO A 271 40.26 19.67 0.51
N ILE A 272 40.29 18.70 1.42
CA ILE A 272 39.60 17.42 1.23
C ILE A 272 38.13 17.62 1.67
N PRO A 273 37.13 17.21 0.85
CA PRO A 273 35.72 17.35 1.20
C PRO A 273 35.43 16.68 2.55
N LEU A 274 34.85 17.43 3.48
CA LEU A 274 34.48 16.97 4.83
C LEU A 274 33.45 15.86 4.89
N LEU A 275 32.78 15.58 3.79
CA LEU A 275 31.67 14.61 3.69
C LEU A 275 32.11 13.33 2.97
N ARG A 276 33.11 12.65 3.48
CA ARG A 276 33.41 11.29 3.04
C ARG A 276 32.42 10.32 3.66
N GLY A 277 31.62 9.66 2.85
CA GLY A 277 30.73 8.58 3.28
C GLY A 277 29.23 8.91 3.36
N VAL A 278 28.82 10.11 2.94
CA VAL A 278 27.37 10.34 2.71
C VAL A 278 27.04 9.80 1.32
N PRO A 279 26.20 8.78 1.20
CA PRO A 279 25.75 8.30 -0.11
C PRO A 279 25.02 9.45 -0.84
N ARG A 280 25.35 9.65 -2.11
CA ARG A 280 24.60 10.57 -2.98
C ARG A 280 23.26 9.99 -3.39
#